data_92c6a6ae0688acc4e1749f3b2a808d85
#
_entry.id   92c6a6ae0688acc4e1749f3b2a808d85
#
_cell.length_a   1.000
_cell.length_b   1.000
_cell.length_c   1.000
_cell.angle_alpha   90.00
_cell.angle_beta   90.00
_cell.angle_gamma   90.00
#
_symmetry.space_group_name_H-M   'P 1'
#
loop_
_entity.id
_entity.type
_entity.pdbx_description
1 polymer ?
#
loop_
_entity_poly.entity_id
_entity_poly.type
_entity_poly.pdbx_seq_one_letter_code
_entity_poly.pdbx_strand_id
1 'polypeptide(L)'
;MPRPDLAGGRRRAVVTGCAGFIGSALAEALVAEGWRVTGVDCFTPTYPRSEKEANLAGLAREPAFDLVERDVAEGGLRPLLRGRPVVFHLAGEPGVRRSFGAGFADCMRNNVQALHRVLEDARAAGAARVVWASSSSVYGETGGRPVAEDAPTAPASPYGVAKRACEDLARAARARGLECVGLRYFTVYGPRQRPDMAVRRMCDAIWGGPAFPLLGDGSQRRDLTHVSDAVEATVRAAGAERPAPIYNVAGGEPATVAAMIAALERLAGRPMPLVRLPAAAGDVSATAAALALARRDLGYAPRTALADGLRGQLASRGRAAAPPLAVG
;
A
#
# COMPACT_ATOMS: atom_id res chain seq x y z
N MET A 1 11.76 -1.51 23.67
CA MET A 1 10.80 -0.58 24.28
C MET A 1 9.51 -1.34 24.52
N PRO A 2 8.94 -1.36 25.73
CA PRO A 2 7.66 -2.03 25.97
C PRO A 2 6.58 -1.35 25.13
N ARG A 3 5.81 -2.15 24.38
CA ARG A 3 4.63 -1.73 23.63
C ARG A 3 3.55 -1.33 24.63
N PRO A 4 2.70 -0.30 24.35
CA PRO A 4 1.62 0.06 25.27
C PRO A 4 0.77 -1.17 25.55
N ASP A 5 0.67 -1.51 26.84
CA ASP A 5 -0.19 -2.58 27.36
C ASP A 5 -1.65 -2.15 27.12
N LEU A 6 -2.23 -2.60 26.00
CA LEU A 6 -3.66 -2.56 25.82
C LEU A 6 -4.23 -3.63 26.75
N ALA A 7 -4.59 -3.22 27.96
CA ALA A 7 -4.98 -4.00 29.12
C ALA A 7 -5.57 -5.39 28.81
N GLY A 8 -4.83 -6.43 29.13
CA GLY A 8 -5.36 -7.77 29.50
C GLY A 8 -6.03 -8.63 28.43
N GLY A 9 -6.14 -8.21 27.15
CA GLY A 9 -6.82 -8.96 26.10
C GLY A 9 -5.97 -9.07 24.82
N ARG A 10 -6.23 -10.11 23.99
CA ARG A 10 -5.62 -10.22 22.66
C ARG A 10 -5.82 -8.92 21.87
N ARG A 11 -4.74 -8.34 21.31
CA ARG A 11 -4.81 -7.15 20.45
C ARG A 11 -5.78 -7.39 19.30
N ARG A 12 -6.65 -6.43 19.02
CA ARG A 12 -7.66 -6.52 17.95
C ARG A 12 -7.38 -5.51 16.85
N ALA A 13 -7.50 -5.95 15.62
CA ALA A 13 -7.35 -5.12 14.43
C ALA A 13 -8.56 -5.27 13.49
N VAL A 14 -8.92 -4.17 12.82
CA VAL A 14 -9.77 -4.19 11.65
C VAL A 14 -8.93 -3.71 10.47
N VAL A 15 -8.78 -4.55 9.43
CA VAL A 15 -7.98 -4.25 8.24
C VAL A 15 -8.92 -4.12 7.05
N THR A 16 -9.14 -2.89 6.57
CA THR A 16 -9.91 -2.67 5.33
C THR A 16 -9.02 -2.78 4.11
N GLY A 17 -9.52 -3.30 3.00
CA GLY A 17 -8.71 -3.65 1.83
C GLY A 17 -7.83 -4.89 2.07
N CYS A 18 -8.29 -5.80 2.95
CA CYS A 18 -7.52 -6.96 3.40
C CYS A 18 -7.26 -7.99 2.30
N ALA A 19 -8.06 -8.04 1.24
CA ALA A 19 -7.83 -8.91 0.08
C ALA A 19 -6.86 -8.29 -0.95
N GLY A 20 -6.50 -7.02 -0.76
CA GLY A 20 -5.54 -6.30 -1.59
C GLY A 20 -4.08 -6.67 -1.31
N PHE A 21 -3.17 -6.08 -2.08
CA PHE A 21 -1.73 -6.30 -2.01
C PHE A 21 -1.14 -6.05 -0.61
N ILE A 22 -1.17 -4.80 -0.14
CA ILE A 22 -0.58 -4.44 1.16
C ILE A 22 -1.45 -4.97 2.30
N GLY A 23 -2.78 -4.94 2.14
CA GLY A 23 -3.73 -5.34 3.17
C GLY A 23 -3.63 -6.81 3.55
N SER A 24 -3.42 -7.71 2.58
CA SER A 24 -3.25 -9.14 2.87
C SER A 24 -1.93 -9.44 3.58
N ALA A 25 -0.85 -8.79 3.15
CA ALA A 25 0.45 -8.92 3.81
C ALA A 25 0.43 -8.37 5.26
N LEU A 26 -0.27 -7.26 5.48
CA LEU A 26 -0.46 -6.71 6.82
C LEU A 26 -1.30 -7.63 7.71
N ALA A 27 -2.42 -8.17 7.19
CA ALA A 27 -3.27 -9.07 7.96
C ALA A 27 -2.52 -10.34 8.38
N GLU A 28 -1.70 -10.92 7.50
CA GLU A 28 -0.82 -12.05 7.83
C GLU A 28 0.19 -11.70 8.93
N ALA A 29 0.86 -10.56 8.82
CA ALA A 29 1.82 -10.11 9.82
C ALA A 29 1.16 -9.90 11.19
N LEU A 30 -0.03 -9.30 11.24
CA LEU A 30 -0.78 -9.09 12.48
C LEU A 30 -1.20 -10.41 13.12
N VAL A 31 -1.73 -11.37 12.33
CA VAL A 31 -2.08 -12.71 12.82
C VAL A 31 -0.86 -13.42 13.38
N ALA A 32 0.28 -13.39 12.66
CA ALA A 32 1.54 -13.96 13.12
C ALA A 32 2.07 -13.32 14.42
N GLU A 33 1.77 -12.04 14.66
CA GLU A 33 2.06 -11.34 15.93
C GLU A 33 1.02 -11.59 17.04
N GLY A 34 0.05 -12.48 16.81
CA GLY A 34 -0.96 -12.88 17.80
C GLY A 34 -2.16 -11.91 17.91
N TRP A 35 -2.38 -11.03 16.93
CA TRP A 35 -3.59 -10.20 16.88
C TRP A 35 -4.81 -11.02 16.43
N ARG A 36 -6.00 -10.64 16.91
CA ARG A 36 -7.24 -11.02 16.28
C ARG A 36 -7.60 -10.00 15.21
N VAL A 37 -7.72 -10.45 13.97
CA VAL A 37 -7.90 -9.58 12.80
C VAL A 37 -9.28 -9.79 12.20
N THR A 38 -10.05 -8.72 12.04
CA THR A 38 -11.23 -8.69 11.17
C THR A 38 -10.83 -8.01 9.85
N GLY A 39 -10.74 -8.78 8.79
CA GLY A 39 -10.52 -8.29 7.44
C GLY A 39 -11.81 -7.81 6.81
N VAL A 40 -11.78 -6.66 6.12
CA VAL A 40 -12.92 -6.08 5.39
C VAL A 40 -12.49 -5.78 3.97
N ASP A 41 -13.20 -6.31 2.98
CA ASP A 41 -13.00 -6.00 1.55
C ASP A 41 -14.33 -6.11 0.81
N CYS A 42 -14.53 -5.34 -0.24
CA CYS A 42 -15.72 -5.44 -1.11
C CYS A 42 -15.41 -6.08 -2.47
N PHE A 43 -14.19 -6.56 -2.66
CA PHE A 43 -13.74 -7.22 -3.87
C PHE A 43 -14.03 -6.41 -5.15
N THR A 44 -13.77 -5.08 -5.11
CA THR A 44 -13.94 -4.21 -6.30
C THR A 44 -13.31 -4.85 -7.54
N PRO A 45 -13.92 -4.68 -8.76
CA PRO A 45 -13.46 -5.33 -9.99
C PRO A 45 -12.21 -4.67 -10.61
N THR A 46 -11.38 -4.01 -9.81
CA THR A 46 -10.13 -3.37 -10.27
C THR A 46 -9.17 -4.38 -10.91
N TYR A 47 -9.18 -5.61 -10.41
CA TYR A 47 -8.50 -6.80 -10.95
C TYR A 47 -9.25 -8.07 -10.50
N PRO A 48 -8.98 -9.25 -11.11
CA PRO A 48 -9.76 -10.46 -10.88
C PRO A 48 -9.95 -10.81 -9.39
N ARG A 49 -11.19 -11.12 -9.00
CA ARG A 49 -11.56 -11.54 -7.64
C ARG A 49 -10.72 -12.74 -7.19
N SER A 50 -10.45 -13.69 -8.10
CA SER A 50 -9.64 -14.88 -7.83
C SER A 50 -8.22 -14.56 -7.32
N GLU A 51 -7.60 -13.49 -7.82
CA GLU A 51 -6.30 -13.05 -7.29
C GLU A 51 -6.43 -12.49 -5.86
N LYS A 52 -7.52 -11.80 -5.55
CA LYS A 52 -7.79 -11.29 -4.19
C LYS A 52 -8.07 -12.45 -3.22
N GLU A 53 -8.83 -13.44 -3.65
CA GLU A 53 -9.10 -14.66 -2.87
C GLU A 53 -7.81 -15.47 -2.63
N ALA A 54 -6.95 -15.58 -3.65
CA ALA A 54 -5.64 -16.21 -3.51
C ALA A 54 -4.74 -15.49 -2.48
N ASN A 55 -4.84 -14.16 -2.38
CA ASN A 55 -4.12 -13.39 -1.37
C ASN A 55 -4.58 -13.74 0.06
N LEU A 56 -5.82 -14.18 0.25
CA LEU A 56 -6.41 -14.54 1.55
C LEU A 56 -6.32 -16.04 1.87
N ALA A 57 -5.85 -16.90 0.94
CA ALA A 57 -5.91 -18.35 1.08
C ALA A 57 -5.21 -18.88 2.35
N GLY A 58 -4.12 -18.25 2.77
CA GLY A 58 -3.44 -18.56 4.05
C GLY A 58 -4.29 -18.12 5.25
N LEU A 59 -4.77 -16.90 5.21
CA LEU A 59 -5.56 -16.29 6.29
C LEU A 59 -6.91 -16.98 6.53
N ALA A 60 -7.55 -17.49 5.48
CA ALA A 60 -8.83 -18.19 5.59
C ALA A 60 -8.79 -19.45 6.49
N ARG A 61 -7.60 -19.96 6.80
CA ARG A 61 -7.38 -21.11 7.69
C ARG A 61 -7.00 -20.72 9.11
N GLU A 62 -6.81 -19.44 9.37
CA GLU A 62 -6.33 -18.91 10.64
C GLU A 62 -7.50 -18.59 11.58
N PRO A 63 -7.60 -19.24 12.75
CA PRO A 63 -8.71 -18.99 13.71
C PRO A 63 -8.73 -17.55 14.26
N ALA A 64 -7.62 -16.82 14.08
CA ALA A 64 -7.49 -15.43 14.49
C ALA A 64 -7.91 -14.42 13.41
N PHE A 65 -8.39 -14.90 12.25
CA PHE A 65 -8.83 -14.06 11.13
C PHE A 65 -10.30 -14.31 10.80
N ASP A 66 -11.07 -13.24 10.74
CA ASP A 66 -12.47 -13.24 10.26
C ASP A 66 -12.59 -12.32 9.04
N LEU A 67 -13.19 -12.79 7.94
CA LEU A 67 -13.43 -11.97 6.74
C LEU A 67 -14.89 -11.45 6.74
N VAL A 68 -15.03 -10.14 6.45
CA VAL A 68 -16.32 -9.49 6.23
C VAL A 68 -16.32 -8.84 4.85
N GLU A 69 -17.16 -9.31 3.94
CA GLU A 69 -17.36 -8.68 2.64
C GLU A 69 -18.26 -7.45 2.80
N ARG A 70 -17.65 -6.24 2.64
CA ARG A 70 -18.34 -4.96 2.82
C ARG A 70 -17.63 -3.82 2.10
N ASP A 71 -18.43 -2.94 1.51
CA ASP A 71 -17.95 -1.66 0.97
C ASP A 71 -17.89 -0.60 2.08
N VAL A 72 -16.67 -0.19 2.42
CA VAL A 72 -16.42 0.81 3.47
C VAL A 72 -16.85 2.23 3.07
N ALA A 73 -17.02 2.52 1.76
CA ALA A 73 -17.54 3.80 1.30
C ALA A 73 -19.03 3.98 1.64
N GLU A 74 -19.74 2.88 1.90
CA GLU A 74 -21.13 2.90 2.39
C GLU A 74 -21.22 2.99 3.92
N GLY A 75 -20.08 2.89 4.62
CA GLY A 75 -20.02 2.92 6.08
C GLY A 75 -20.37 1.58 6.73
N GLY A 76 -20.84 1.63 7.99
CA GLY A 76 -21.29 0.45 8.72
C GLY A 76 -20.19 -0.38 9.35
N LEU A 77 -19.02 0.21 9.63
CA LEU A 77 -17.94 -0.47 10.35
C LEU A 77 -18.17 -0.54 11.88
N ARG A 78 -19.04 0.30 12.46
CA ARG A 78 -19.23 0.40 13.91
C ARG A 78 -19.39 -0.94 14.64
N PRO A 79 -20.18 -1.93 14.16
CA PRO A 79 -20.31 -3.21 14.84
C PRO A 79 -18.98 -3.97 14.96
N LEU A 80 -18.07 -3.81 13.98
CA LEU A 80 -16.75 -4.44 13.93
C LEU A 80 -15.72 -3.75 14.84
N LEU A 81 -16.01 -2.52 15.28
CA LEU A 81 -15.10 -1.69 16.08
C LEU A 81 -15.32 -1.81 17.61
N ARG A 82 -16.11 -2.78 18.04
CA ARG A 82 -16.32 -3.06 19.47
C ARG A 82 -15.02 -3.56 20.12
N GLY A 83 -14.75 -3.08 21.34
CA GLY A 83 -13.53 -3.46 22.08
C GLY A 83 -12.29 -2.68 21.68
N ARG A 84 -12.46 -1.48 21.13
CA ARG A 84 -11.41 -0.52 20.80
C ARG A 84 -10.27 -1.09 19.94
N PRO A 85 -10.55 -1.69 18.79
CA PRO A 85 -9.49 -2.19 17.90
C PRO A 85 -8.65 -1.03 17.33
N VAL A 86 -7.46 -1.38 16.82
CA VAL A 86 -6.76 -0.53 15.86
C VAL A 86 -7.38 -0.75 14.48
N VAL A 87 -7.68 0.31 13.77
CA VAL A 87 -8.17 0.26 12.39
C VAL A 87 -7.02 0.54 11.44
N PHE A 88 -6.75 -0.39 10.53
CA PHE A 88 -5.80 -0.23 9.43
C PHE A 88 -6.60 -0.03 8.14
N HIS A 89 -6.69 1.20 7.67
CA HIS A 89 -7.47 1.52 6.48
C HIS A 89 -6.58 1.56 5.24
N LEU A 90 -6.58 0.43 4.51
CA LEU A 90 -5.84 0.24 3.25
C LEU A 90 -6.77 0.09 2.04
N ALA A 91 -8.09 0.04 2.27
CA ALA A 91 -9.07 0.11 1.18
C ALA A 91 -8.95 1.45 0.45
N GLY A 92 -9.02 1.40 -0.87
CA GLY A 92 -8.96 2.59 -1.71
C GLY A 92 -8.77 2.22 -3.17
N GLU A 93 -9.01 3.19 -4.05
CA GLU A 93 -8.76 3.05 -5.48
C GLU A 93 -7.42 3.73 -5.82
N PRO A 94 -6.32 2.95 -5.93
CA PRO A 94 -5.03 3.48 -6.29
C PRO A 94 -4.87 3.54 -7.81
N GLY A 95 -4.06 4.47 -8.28
CA GLY A 95 -3.72 4.57 -9.69
C GLY A 95 -3.81 6.00 -10.22
N VAL A 96 -2.64 6.62 -10.40
CA VAL A 96 -2.54 7.99 -10.92
C VAL A 96 -3.26 8.11 -12.26
N ARG A 97 -2.96 7.23 -13.22
CA ARG A 97 -3.52 7.31 -14.58
C ARG A 97 -5.02 7.01 -14.63
N ARG A 98 -5.47 6.04 -13.83
CA ARG A 98 -6.88 5.63 -13.78
C ARG A 98 -7.78 6.68 -13.13
N SER A 99 -7.23 7.62 -12.38
CA SER A 99 -7.99 8.66 -11.69
C SER A 99 -8.44 9.80 -12.60
N PHE A 100 -7.96 9.86 -13.84
CA PHE A 100 -8.41 10.85 -14.81
C PHE A 100 -9.69 10.38 -15.55
N GLY A 101 -10.44 11.33 -16.10
CA GLY A 101 -11.63 11.05 -16.90
C GLY A 101 -12.70 10.27 -16.13
N ALA A 102 -13.17 9.18 -16.68
CA ALA A 102 -14.24 8.36 -16.10
C ALA A 102 -13.89 7.74 -14.73
N GLY A 103 -12.60 7.53 -14.42
CA GLY A 103 -12.16 6.99 -13.13
C GLY A 103 -12.17 7.98 -11.98
N PHE A 104 -12.47 9.27 -12.23
CA PHE A 104 -12.46 10.31 -11.20
C PHE A 104 -13.49 10.04 -10.08
N ALA A 105 -14.73 9.71 -10.46
CA ALA A 105 -15.79 9.46 -9.47
C ALA A 105 -15.45 8.30 -8.53
N ASP A 106 -14.98 7.19 -9.09
CA ASP A 106 -14.54 6.02 -8.30
C ASP A 106 -13.34 6.36 -7.41
N CYS A 107 -12.39 7.14 -7.92
CA CYS A 107 -11.25 7.61 -7.14
C CYS A 107 -11.69 8.43 -5.93
N MET A 108 -12.62 9.37 -6.09
CA MET A 108 -13.13 10.21 -4.99
C MET A 108 -13.95 9.38 -4.00
N ARG A 109 -14.85 8.54 -4.48
CA ARG A 109 -15.68 7.66 -3.64
C ARG A 109 -14.82 6.70 -2.81
N ASN A 110 -13.96 5.95 -3.47
CA ASN A 110 -13.22 4.86 -2.84
C ASN A 110 -12.02 5.34 -1.99
N ASN A 111 -11.59 6.59 -2.13
CA ASN A 111 -10.55 7.17 -1.27
C ASN A 111 -11.14 8.17 -0.27
N VAL A 112 -11.78 9.25 -0.73
CA VAL A 112 -12.18 10.37 0.13
C VAL A 112 -13.41 10.02 0.96
N GLN A 113 -14.49 9.57 0.31
CA GLN A 113 -15.71 9.18 1.01
C GLN A 113 -15.47 7.97 1.90
N ALA A 114 -14.73 6.96 1.43
CA ALA A 114 -14.40 5.77 2.20
C ALA A 114 -13.65 6.12 3.48
N LEU A 115 -12.56 6.91 3.39
CA LEU A 115 -11.83 7.33 4.59
C LEU A 115 -12.71 8.16 5.52
N HIS A 116 -13.50 9.10 5.00
CA HIS A 116 -14.42 9.89 5.83
C HIS A 116 -15.36 8.98 6.65
N ARG A 117 -15.98 7.97 6.02
CA ARG A 117 -16.85 6.99 6.71
C ARG A 117 -16.10 6.21 7.79
N VAL A 118 -14.90 5.75 7.47
CA VAL A 118 -14.05 5.01 8.43
C VAL A 118 -13.69 5.89 9.64
N LEU A 119 -13.31 7.15 9.43
CA LEU A 119 -12.97 8.07 10.52
C LEU A 119 -14.18 8.37 11.43
N GLU A 120 -15.36 8.61 10.85
CA GLU A 120 -16.59 8.86 11.64
C GLU A 120 -17.01 7.60 12.43
N ASP A 121 -16.99 6.42 11.81
CA ASP A 121 -17.31 5.16 12.51
C ASP A 121 -16.29 4.85 13.60
N ALA A 122 -14.99 5.03 13.34
CA ALA A 122 -13.91 4.82 14.31
C ALA A 122 -14.05 5.76 15.52
N ARG A 123 -14.31 7.05 15.28
CA ARG A 123 -14.52 8.04 16.34
C ARG A 123 -15.75 7.69 17.18
N ALA A 124 -16.87 7.38 16.54
CA ALA A 124 -18.11 7.05 17.23
C ALA A 124 -18.05 5.75 18.03
N ALA A 125 -17.23 4.80 17.61
CA ALA A 125 -17.01 3.53 18.31
C ALA A 125 -15.88 3.59 19.36
N GLY A 126 -15.14 4.69 19.45
CA GLY A 126 -14.00 4.82 20.36
C GLY A 126 -12.84 3.88 19.97
N ALA A 127 -12.57 3.68 18.69
CA ALA A 127 -11.40 2.93 18.22
C ALA A 127 -10.10 3.45 18.85
N ALA A 128 -9.15 2.55 19.09
CA ALA A 128 -7.89 2.93 19.74
C ALA A 128 -7.06 3.87 18.87
N ARG A 129 -7.01 3.60 17.56
CA ARG A 129 -6.29 4.39 16.55
C ARG A 129 -6.73 4.00 15.15
N VAL A 130 -6.62 4.93 14.21
CA VAL A 130 -6.72 4.66 12.77
C VAL A 130 -5.36 4.89 12.13
N VAL A 131 -4.78 3.86 11.50
CA VAL A 131 -3.61 3.97 10.61
C VAL A 131 -4.09 3.82 9.18
N TRP A 132 -3.77 4.78 8.29
CA TRP A 132 -4.36 4.80 6.97
C TRP A 132 -3.37 5.13 5.86
N ALA A 133 -3.65 4.65 4.64
CA ALA A 133 -2.80 4.80 3.47
C ALA A 133 -2.99 6.18 2.81
N SER A 134 -2.01 7.09 2.98
CA SER A 134 -1.77 8.21 2.10
C SER A 134 -0.84 7.79 0.95
N SER A 135 -0.27 8.74 0.23
CA SER A 135 0.58 8.47 -0.93
C SER A 135 1.60 9.59 -1.14
N SER A 136 2.79 9.24 -1.65
CA SER A 136 3.77 10.21 -2.16
C SER A 136 3.22 11.08 -3.30
N SER A 137 2.12 10.66 -3.95
CA SER A 137 1.45 11.43 -5.01
C SER A 137 0.90 12.79 -4.54
N VAL A 138 0.82 13.04 -3.24
CA VAL A 138 0.44 14.35 -2.69
C VAL A 138 1.50 15.42 -2.96
N TYR A 139 2.77 15.03 -3.11
CA TYR A 139 3.85 15.97 -3.36
C TYR A 139 3.88 16.52 -4.79
N GLY A 140 3.44 15.72 -5.77
CA GLY A 140 3.61 16.04 -7.18
C GLY A 140 5.06 15.91 -7.64
N GLU A 141 5.52 16.85 -8.51
CA GLU A 141 6.90 16.88 -9.01
C GLU A 141 7.85 17.47 -7.97
N THR A 142 8.90 16.74 -7.61
CA THR A 142 9.84 17.11 -6.55
C THR A 142 11.27 17.37 -7.05
N GLY A 143 11.50 17.22 -8.36
CA GLY A 143 12.82 17.33 -8.96
C GLY A 143 13.81 16.27 -8.45
N GLY A 144 13.31 15.17 -7.91
CA GLY A 144 14.13 14.04 -7.44
C GLY A 144 14.86 14.26 -6.12
N ARG A 145 14.64 15.38 -5.43
CA ARG A 145 15.19 15.60 -4.08
C ARG A 145 14.37 14.84 -3.04
N PRO A 146 14.99 14.30 -1.98
CA PRO A 146 14.27 13.72 -0.85
C PRO A 146 13.34 14.76 -0.21
N VAL A 147 12.04 14.45 -0.15
CA VAL A 147 11.02 15.34 0.45
C VAL A 147 10.68 14.90 1.86
N ALA A 148 10.63 15.84 2.80
CA ALA A 148 10.15 15.63 4.15
C ALA A 148 8.63 15.83 4.24
N GLU A 149 8.03 15.43 5.37
CA GLU A 149 6.58 15.44 5.56
C GLU A 149 5.99 16.85 5.61
N ASP A 150 6.78 17.85 5.99
CA ASP A 150 6.44 19.28 6.05
C ASP A 150 6.60 20.01 4.69
N ALA A 151 7.16 19.32 3.67
CA ALA A 151 7.29 19.90 2.34
C ALA A 151 5.91 20.25 1.75
N PRO A 152 5.82 21.34 0.95
CA PRO A 152 4.59 21.70 0.26
C PRO A 152 4.06 20.54 -0.60
N THR A 153 2.75 20.36 -0.58
CA THR A 153 2.07 19.37 -1.41
C THR A 153 1.42 20.04 -2.62
N ALA A 154 1.72 19.54 -3.82
CA ALA A 154 1.23 20.04 -5.10
C ALA A 154 0.86 18.87 -6.03
N PRO A 155 -0.22 18.12 -5.71
CA PRO A 155 -0.56 16.90 -6.43
C PRO A 155 -0.80 17.15 -7.92
N ALA A 156 -0.21 16.31 -8.79
CA ALA A 156 -0.30 16.42 -10.24
C ALA A 156 -1.39 15.52 -10.86
N SER A 157 -2.25 14.91 -10.03
CA SER A 157 -3.30 13.99 -10.49
C SER A 157 -4.52 14.02 -9.58
N PRO A 158 -5.72 13.63 -10.08
CA PRO A 158 -6.90 13.49 -9.24
C PRO A 158 -6.71 12.53 -8.06
N TYR A 159 -5.94 11.45 -8.25
CA TYR A 159 -5.56 10.55 -7.15
C TYR A 159 -4.73 11.25 -6.06
N GLY A 160 -3.73 12.05 -6.46
CA GLY A 160 -2.95 12.84 -5.52
C GLY A 160 -3.81 13.87 -4.78
N VAL A 161 -4.74 14.53 -5.49
CA VAL A 161 -5.74 15.45 -4.90
C VAL A 161 -6.63 14.71 -3.89
N ALA A 162 -7.14 13.53 -4.25
CA ALA A 162 -7.96 12.71 -3.35
C ALA A 162 -7.18 12.32 -2.08
N LYS A 163 -5.91 11.91 -2.19
CA LYS A 163 -5.07 11.59 -1.03
C LYS A 163 -4.74 12.82 -0.18
N ARG A 164 -4.56 14.00 -0.79
CA ARG A 164 -4.41 15.25 -0.05
C ARG A 164 -5.70 15.61 0.70
N ALA A 165 -6.88 15.47 0.09
CA ALA A 165 -8.16 15.66 0.77
C ALA A 165 -8.33 14.68 1.96
N CYS A 166 -7.87 13.43 1.81
CA CYS A 166 -7.81 12.46 2.91
C CYS A 166 -6.95 12.94 4.08
N GLU A 167 -5.80 13.58 3.82
CA GLU A 167 -4.95 14.15 4.88
C GLU A 167 -5.65 15.29 5.63
N ASP A 168 -6.41 16.13 4.92
CA ASP A 168 -7.19 17.21 5.55
C ASP A 168 -8.36 16.65 6.39
N LEU A 169 -9.06 15.61 5.92
CA LEU A 169 -10.09 14.91 6.70
C LEU A 169 -9.52 14.26 7.97
N ALA A 170 -8.37 13.60 7.85
CA ALA A 170 -7.70 12.99 9.01
C ALA A 170 -7.26 14.05 10.02
N ARG A 171 -6.77 15.22 9.58
CA ARG A 171 -6.43 16.34 10.44
C ARG A 171 -7.65 16.85 11.20
N ALA A 172 -8.79 17.00 10.51
CA ALA A 172 -10.05 17.40 11.14
C ALA A 172 -10.55 16.36 12.17
N ALA A 173 -10.39 15.07 11.89
CA ALA A 173 -10.73 14.00 12.83
C ALA A 173 -9.82 14.02 14.08
N ARG A 174 -8.53 14.28 13.92
CA ARG A 174 -7.60 14.47 15.05
C ARG A 174 -7.99 15.64 15.93
N ALA A 175 -8.38 16.77 15.36
CA ALA A 175 -8.88 17.94 16.11
C ALA A 175 -10.14 17.62 16.92
N ARG A 176 -10.89 16.56 16.55
CA ARG A 176 -12.07 16.04 17.26
C ARG A 176 -11.73 14.86 18.19
N GLY A 177 -10.45 14.63 18.49
CA GLY A 177 -9.97 13.65 19.47
C GLY A 177 -9.76 12.21 18.95
N LEU A 178 -9.87 11.97 17.64
CA LEU A 178 -9.54 10.65 17.09
C LEU A 178 -8.04 10.54 16.83
N GLU A 179 -7.35 9.59 17.46
CA GLU A 179 -5.99 9.27 17.07
C GLU A 179 -5.95 8.62 15.67
N CYS A 180 -5.38 9.33 14.69
CA CYS A 180 -5.16 8.79 13.35
C CYS A 180 -3.80 9.19 12.80
N VAL A 181 -3.18 8.27 12.05
CA VAL A 181 -1.83 8.39 11.49
C VAL A 181 -1.88 8.01 10.03
N GLY A 182 -1.48 8.92 9.16
CA GLY A 182 -1.34 8.67 7.73
C GLY A 182 0.06 8.20 7.37
N LEU A 183 0.15 7.34 6.35
CA LEU A 183 1.41 6.87 5.80
C LEU A 183 1.47 7.23 4.32
N ARG A 184 2.33 8.15 3.95
CA ARG A 184 2.63 8.48 2.54
C ARG A 184 3.51 7.39 1.97
N TYR A 185 2.89 6.33 1.47
CA TYR A 185 3.63 5.26 0.81
C TYR A 185 4.23 5.78 -0.49
N PHE A 186 5.52 5.57 -0.64
CA PHE A 186 6.21 5.60 -1.92
C PHE A 186 5.99 4.27 -2.62
N THR A 187 6.35 4.16 -3.90
CA THR A 187 5.95 3.03 -4.75
C THR A 187 6.19 1.67 -4.09
N VAL A 188 5.13 1.04 -3.57
CA VAL A 188 5.23 -0.27 -2.92
C VAL A 188 5.32 -1.37 -3.98
N TYR A 189 6.25 -2.32 -3.79
CA TYR A 189 6.46 -3.47 -4.66
C TYR A 189 6.69 -4.75 -3.84
N GLY A 190 6.63 -5.91 -4.48
CA GLY A 190 6.83 -7.21 -3.82
C GLY A 190 5.77 -8.24 -4.22
N PRO A 191 5.81 -9.44 -3.65
CA PRO A 191 4.82 -10.50 -3.88
C PRO A 191 3.38 -9.99 -3.68
N ARG A 192 2.44 -10.47 -4.50
CA ARG A 192 1.02 -10.05 -4.56
C ARG A 192 0.78 -8.63 -5.08
N GLN A 193 1.81 -7.96 -5.62
CA GLN A 193 1.61 -6.67 -6.27
C GLN A 193 0.55 -6.80 -7.39
N ARG A 194 -0.34 -5.80 -7.50
CA ARG A 194 -1.45 -5.83 -8.47
C ARG A 194 -0.99 -5.93 -9.92
N PRO A 195 -1.80 -6.54 -10.81
CA PRO A 195 -1.43 -6.77 -12.23
C PRO A 195 -1.13 -5.49 -13.02
N ASP A 196 -1.71 -4.36 -12.64
CA ASP A 196 -1.53 -3.08 -13.32
C ASP A 196 -0.25 -2.33 -12.93
N MET A 197 0.45 -2.77 -11.89
CA MET A 197 1.64 -2.10 -11.37
C MET A 197 2.92 -2.50 -12.11
N ALA A 198 3.86 -1.55 -12.19
CA ALA A 198 5.03 -1.65 -13.06
C ALA A 198 5.90 -2.89 -12.79
N VAL A 199 6.34 -3.11 -11.55
CA VAL A 199 7.26 -4.24 -11.24
C VAL A 199 6.58 -5.60 -11.49
N ARG A 200 5.26 -5.72 -11.18
CA ARG A 200 4.48 -6.91 -11.51
C ARG A 200 4.44 -7.15 -13.02
N ARG A 201 4.17 -6.11 -13.82
CA ARG A 201 4.14 -6.20 -15.28
C ARG A 201 5.50 -6.54 -15.87
N MET A 202 6.60 -6.02 -15.29
CA MET A 202 7.96 -6.39 -15.66
C MET A 202 8.21 -7.88 -15.43
N CYS A 203 7.86 -8.39 -14.25
CA CYS A 203 7.99 -9.81 -13.95
C CYS A 203 7.13 -10.70 -14.88
N ASP A 204 5.89 -10.29 -15.15
CA ASP A 204 5.00 -11.04 -16.03
C ASP A 204 5.55 -11.06 -17.47
N ALA A 205 6.09 -9.93 -17.99
CA ALA A 205 6.72 -9.88 -19.31
C ALA A 205 7.93 -10.84 -19.44
N ILE A 206 8.76 -10.93 -18.41
CA ILE A 206 9.88 -11.88 -18.37
C ILE A 206 9.37 -13.33 -18.46
N TRP A 207 8.26 -13.66 -17.81
CA TRP A 207 7.73 -15.03 -17.79
C TRP A 207 6.73 -15.35 -18.93
N GLY A 208 6.77 -14.58 -20.02
CA GLY A 208 5.99 -14.85 -21.23
C GLY A 208 4.64 -14.14 -21.28
N GLY A 209 4.36 -13.23 -20.36
CA GLY A 209 3.22 -12.32 -20.45
C GLY A 209 3.42 -11.21 -21.50
N PRO A 210 2.47 -10.26 -21.58
CA PRO A 210 2.56 -9.13 -22.50
C PRO A 210 3.85 -8.32 -22.33
N ALA A 211 4.43 -7.84 -23.45
CA ALA A 211 5.62 -6.99 -23.41
C ALA A 211 5.43 -5.77 -22.50
N PHE A 212 6.45 -5.40 -21.75
CA PHE A 212 6.37 -4.28 -20.81
C PHE A 212 6.38 -2.94 -21.58
N PRO A 213 5.40 -2.04 -21.36
CA PRO A 213 5.39 -0.71 -21.97
C PRO A 213 6.37 0.21 -21.25
N LEU A 214 7.52 0.42 -21.85
CA LEU A 214 8.51 1.38 -21.41
C LEU A 214 8.12 2.78 -21.89
N LEU A 215 7.72 3.65 -20.96
CA LEU A 215 7.38 5.05 -21.25
C LEU A 215 8.64 5.90 -21.25
N GLY A 216 8.86 6.64 -22.34
CA GLY A 216 10.07 7.42 -22.52
C GLY A 216 11.32 6.53 -22.64
N ASP A 217 12.42 6.96 -22.04
CA ASP A 217 13.73 6.29 -22.07
C ASP A 217 14.01 5.40 -20.85
N GLY A 218 13.12 5.41 -19.84
CA GLY A 218 13.30 4.68 -18.59
C GLY A 218 14.16 5.39 -17.54
N SER A 219 14.50 6.66 -17.76
CA SER A 219 15.26 7.49 -16.81
C SER A 219 14.46 7.89 -15.56
N GLN A 220 13.14 7.75 -15.58
CA GLN A 220 12.29 8.08 -14.43
C GLN A 220 12.74 7.31 -13.20
N ARG A 221 12.91 8.03 -12.07
CA ARG A 221 13.36 7.45 -10.80
C ARG A 221 12.20 7.26 -9.85
N ARG A 222 12.19 6.14 -9.16
CA ARG A 222 11.19 5.84 -8.12
C ARG A 222 11.87 5.36 -6.86
N ASP A 223 11.49 5.94 -5.72
CA ASP A 223 11.78 5.37 -4.41
C ASP A 223 10.82 4.20 -4.21
N LEU A 224 11.37 3.00 -4.15
CA LEU A 224 10.63 1.74 -4.10
C LEU A 224 10.64 1.21 -2.67
N THR A 225 9.45 0.90 -2.16
CA THR A 225 9.27 0.34 -0.82
C THR A 225 8.89 -1.13 -0.93
N HIS A 226 9.67 -2.05 -0.39
CA HIS A 226 9.23 -3.45 -0.35
C HIS A 226 8.01 -3.60 0.55
N VAL A 227 7.10 -4.52 0.20
CA VAL A 227 5.83 -4.70 0.94
C VAL A 227 6.05 -5.06 2.40
N SER A 228 7.08 -5.82 2.75
CA SER A 228 7.42 -6.12 4.14
C SER A 228 7.81 -4.88 4.94
N ASP A 229 8.57 -3.96 4.34
CA ASP A 229 8.97 -2.71 4.99
C ASP A 229 7.77 -1.77 5.15
N ALA A 230 6.87 -1.73 4.15
CA ALA A 230 5.60 -1.00 4.25
C ALA A 230 4.71 -1.54 5.39
N VAL A 231 4.61 -2.86 5.52
CA VAL A 231 3.89 -3.53 6.62
C VAL A 231 4.53 -3.22 7.97
N GLU A 232 5.86 -3.31 8.09
CA GLU A 232 6.58 -2.99 9.32
C GLU A 232 6.30 -1.55 9.76
N ALA A 233 6.41 -0.57 8.83
CA ALA A 233 6.07 0.84 9.13
C ALA A 233 4.64 1.00 9.63
N THR A 234 3.69 0.27 9.02
CA THR A 234 2.26 0.32 9.37
C THR A 234 2.00 -0.20 10.78
N VAL A 235 2.60 -1.33 11.14
CA VAL A 235 2.50 -1.91 12.49
C VAL A 235 3.16 -1.00 13.52
N ARG A 236 4.32 -0.42 13.21
CA ARG A 236 5.02 0.51 14.10
C ARG A 236 4.22 1.80 14.33
N ALA A 237 3.56 2.34 13.31
CA ALA A 237 2.70 3.52 13.45
C ALA A 237 1.49 3.24 14.38
N ALA A 238 0.97 2.02 14.38
CA ALA A 238 -0.10 1.62 15.30
C ALA A 238 0.34 1.59 16.76
N GLY A 239 1.60 1.23 17.03
CA GLY A 239 2.18 1.10 18.37
C GLY A 239 2.92 2.33 18.91
N ALA A 240 3.07 3.40 18.12
CA ALA A 240 3.81 4.59 18.54
C ALA A 240 3.08 5.35 19.66
N GLU A 241 3.81 5.80 20.69
CA GLU A 241 3.18 6.50 21.83
C GLU A 241 2.61 7.86 21.45
N ARG A 242 3.38 8.66 20.73
CA ARG A 242 3.00 10.03 20.30
C ARG A 242 3.29 10.19 18.80
N PRO A 243 2.52 9.54 17.93
CA PRO A 243 2.82 9.61 16.52
C PRO A 243 2.52 11.00 15.94
N ALA A 244 3.38 11.43 15.00
CA ALA A 244 3.06 12.53 14.12
C ALA A 244 1.82 12.20 13.27
N PRO A 245 1.12 13.23 12.74
CA PRO A 245 -0.09 12.99 11.93
C PRO A 245 0.17 12.21 10.64
N ILE A 246 1.38 12.29 10.10
CA ILE A 246 1.76 11.72 8.80
C ILE A 246 3.23 11.32 8.79
N TYR A 247 3.57 10.26 8.06
CA TYR A 247 4.95 9.80 7.84
C TYR A 247 5.16 9.40 6.40
N ASN A 248 6.36 9.65 5.88
CA ASN A 248 6.85 9.04 4.65
C ASN A 248 7.27 7.58 4.92
N VAL A 249 6.90 6.70 4.00
CA VAL A 249 7.30 5.29 4.03
C VAL A 249 7.86 4.91 2.66
N ALA A 250 9.18 4.71 2.61
CA ALA A 250 9.95 4.47 1.39
C ALA A 250 11.14 3.55 1.65
N GLY A 251 11.74 3.01 0.60
CA GLY A 251 12.96 2.19 0.69
C GLY A 251 14.24 3.02 0.86
N GLY A 252 14.20 4.32 0.52
CA GLY A 252 15.32 5.23 0.67
C GLY A 252 16.41 5.11 -0.41
N GLU A 253 16.22 4.25 -1.40
CA GLU A 253 17.14 4.03 -2.52
C GLU A 253 16.40 4.16 -3.86
N PRO A 254 16.23 5.40 -4.39
CA PRO A 254 15.56 5.59 -5.66
C PRO A 254 16.28 4.94 -6.83
N ALA A 255 15.57 4.14 -7.62
CA ALA A 255 16.09 3.48 -8.81
C ALA A 255 15.38 3.97 -10.09
N THR A 256 16.09 3.95 -11.23
CA THR A 256 15.49 4.22 -12.54
C THR A 256 14.70 3.01 -13.04
N VAL A 257 13.70 3.24 -13.88
CA VAL A 257 12.96 2.16 -14.56
C VAL A 257 13.91 1.28 -15.36
N ALA A 258 14.89 1.87 -16.06
CA ALA A 258 15.91 1.15 -16.80
C ALA A 258 16.78 0.25 -15.89
N ALA A 259 17.18 0.74 -14.71
CA ALA A 259 17.94 -0.04 -13.74
C ALA A 259 17.13 -1.24 -13.19
N MET A 260 15.84 -1.04 -12.94
CA MET A 260 14.95 -2.14 -12.52
C MET A 260 14.81 -3.22 -13.61
N ILE A 261 14.63 -2.82 -14.87
CA ILE A 261 14.58 -3.75 -16.01
C ILE A 261 15.87 -4.57 -16.06
N ALA A 262 17.03 -3.88 -16.10
CA ALA A 262 18.33 -4.57 -16.15
C ALA A 262 18.57 -5.51 -14.95
N ALA A 263 18.10 -5.14 -13.74
CA ALA A 263 18.18 -6.01 -12.57
C ALA A 263 17.33 -7.26 -12.73
N LEU A 264 16.09 -7.13 -13.20
CA LEU A 264 15.19 -8.26 -13.42
C LEU A 264 15.68 -9.18 -14.55
N GLU A 265 16.24 -8.63 -15.64
CA GLU A 265 16.86 -9.42 -16.73
C GLU A 265 18.03 -10.26 -16.21
N ARG A 266 18.92 -9.66 -15.42
CA ARG A 266 20.04 -10.41 -14.79
C ARG A 266 19.55 -11.52 -13.86
N LEU A 267 18.52 -11.24 -13.06
CA LEU A 267 17.94 -12.24 -12.13
C LEU A 267 17.24 -13.38 -12.86
N ALA A 268 16.64 -13.10 -14.01
CA ALA A 268 15.91 -14.08 -14.81
C ALA A 268 16.82 -14.84 -15.80
N GLY A 269 18.02 -14.32 -16.09
CA GLY A 269 18.91 -14.84 -17.11
C GLY A 269 18.39 -14.70 -18.55
N ARG A 270 17.45 -13.78 -18.81
CA ARG A 270 16.80 -13.57 -20.10
C ARG A 270 16.34 -12.12 -20.29
N PRO A 271 16.28 -11.62 -21.55
CA PRO A 271 15.81 -10.26 -21.84
C PRO A 271 14.31 -10.11 -21.57
N MET A 272 13.90 -8.89 -21.21
CA MET A 272 12.51 -8.50 -21.03
C MET A 272 11.95 -8.00 -22.37
N PRO A 273 10.84 -8.56 -22.87
CA PRO A 273 10.13 -7.99 -24.01
C PRO A 273 9.62 -6.60 -23.70
N LEU A 274 10.01 -5.58 -24.49
CA LEU A 274 9.65 -4.18 -24.30
C LEU A 274 8.87 -3.62 -25.49
N VAL A 275 7.85 -2.78 -25.20
CA VAL A 275 7.24 -1.87 -26.20
C VAL A 275 7.54 -0.44 -25.76
N ARG A 276 8.29 0.30 -26.59
CA ARG A 276 8.62 1.70 -26.28
C ARG A 276 7.44 2.60 -26.64
N LEU A 277 7.03 3.43 -25.71
CA LEU A 277 5.94 4.39 -25.84
C LEU A 277 6.43 5.80 -25.48
N PRO A 278 5.79 6.85 -25.98
CA PRO A 278 6.08 8.22 -25.55
C PRO A 278 5.93 8.39 -24.04
N ALA A 279 6.60 9.38 -23.48
CA ALA A 279 6.42 9.75 -22.07
C ALA A 279 4.96 10.12 -21.81
N ALA A 280 4.42 9.69 -20.68
CA ALA A 280 3.03 9.97 -20.32
C ALA A 280 2.90 11.31 -19.59
N ALA A 281 1.90 12.11 -19.97
CA ALA A 281 1.57 13.33 -19.25
C ALA A 281 1.16 13.02 -17.79
N GLY A 282 1.59 13.85 -16.85
CA GLY A 282 1.26 13.71 -15.42
C GLY A 282 2.10 12.66 -14.67
N ASP A 283 3.04 12.01 -15.33
CA ASP A 283 4.02 11.13 -14.66
C ASP A 283 5.18 12.00 -14.13
N VAL A 284 5.44 11.95 -12.81
CA VAL A 284 6.53 12.70 -12.19
C VAL A 284 7.89 12.13 -12.61
N SER A 285 8.89 12.97 -12.77
CA SER A 285 10.23 12.57 -13.22
C SER A 285 10.95 11.69 -12.19
N ALA A 286 10.81 12.04 -10.91
CA ALA A 286 11.45 11.30 -9.82
C ALA A 286 10.67 11.42 -8.52
N THR A 287 10.81 10.39 -7.66
CA THR A 287 10.35 10.41 -6.28
C THR A 287 11.48 9.98 -5.35
N ALA A 288 11.66 10.68 -4.23
CA ALA A 288 12.58 10.33 -3.16
C ALA A 288 12.03 10.82 -1.82
N ALA A 289 12.14 10.01 -0.76
CA ALA A 289 11.65 10.34 0.57
C ALA A 289 12.78 10.73 1.53
N ALA A 290 12.56 11.75 2.34
CA ALA A 290 13.28 11.91 3.60
C ALA A 290 12.59 11.04 4.67
N LEU A 291 13.35 10.19 5.35
CA LEU A 291 12.84 9.22 6.33
C LEU A 291 13.18 9.58 7.78
N ALA A 292 13.71 10.78 8.03
CA ALA A 292 14.19 11.18 9.35
C ALA A 292 13.07 11.13 10.40
N LEU A 293 11.86 11.59 10.06
CA LEU A 293 10.71 11.57 10.96
C LEU A 293 10.28 10.15 11.31
N ALA A 294 10.12 9.29 10.32
CA ALA A 294 9.73 7.89 10.53
C ALA A 294 10.82 7.10 11.31
N ARG A 295 12.09 7.38 11.08
CA ARG A 295 13.20 6.79 11.85
C ARG A 295 13.15 7.19 13.31
N ARG A 296 12.95 8.48 13.58
CA ARG A 296 12.93 9.02 14.94
C ARG A 296 11.75 8.52 15.76
N ASP A 297 10.54 8.60 15.21
CA ASP A 297 9.29 8.37 15.96
C ASP A 297 8.83 6.92 15.94
N LEU A 298 9.05 6.22 14.82
CA LEU A 298 8.61 4.84 14.63
C LEU A 298 9.76 3.83 14.73
N GLY A 299 11.03 4.29 14.76
CA GLY A 299 12.18 3.41 14.59
C GLY A 299 12.18 2.70 13.23
N TYR A 300 11.49 3.27 12.23
CA TYR A 300 11.40 2.69 10.90
C TYR A 300 12.72 2.82 10.15
N ALA A 301 13.25 1.71 9.68
CA ALA A 301 14.36 1.64 8.75
C ALA A 301 14.06 0.54 7.73
N PRO A 302 13.99 0.84 6.43
CA PRO A 302 13.78 -0.18 5.42
C PRO A 302 14.94 -1.18 5.45
N ARG A 303 14.62 -2.47 5.32
CA ARG A 303 15.61 -3.57 5.46
C ARG A 303 15.78 -4.37 4.19
N THR A 304 14.83 -4.26 3.25
CA THR A 304 14.83 -5.05 2.04
C THR A 304 15.59 -4.31 0.95
N ALA A 305 16.79 -4.79 0.61
CA ALA A 305 17.53 -4.29 -0.53
C ALA A 305 16.72 -4.49 -1.82
N LEU A 306 16.78 -3.52 -2.76
CA LEU A 306 16.00 -3.56 -3.99
C LEU A 306 16.21 -4.86 -4.78
N ALA A 307 17.44 -5.33 -4.90
CA ALA A 307 17.76 -6.57 -5.62
C ALA A 307 17.09 -7.81 -4.99
N ASP A 308 17.02 -7.87 -3.67
CA ASP A 308 16.40 -9.02 -2.96
C ASP A 308 14.88 -8.97 -3.08
N GLY A 309 14.28 -7.80 -2.97
CA GLY A 309 12.85 -7.62 -3.17
C GLY A 309 12.42 -7.96 -4.61
N LEU A 310 13.19 -7.52 -5.62
CA LEU A 310 12.93 -7.86 -7.03
C LEU A 310 13.07 -9.36 -7.27
N ARG A 311 14.09 -10.03 -6.68
CA ARG A 311 14.27 -11.48 -6.74
C ARG A 311 13.07 -12.22 -6.15
N GLY A 312 12.59 -11.80 -4.97
CA GLY A 312 11.43 -12.39 -4.31
C GLY A 312 10.15 -12.23 -5.15
N GLN A 313 9.92 -11.05 -5.71
CA GLN A 313 8.75 -10.79 -6.56
C GLN A 313 8.82 -11.60 -7.87
N LEU A 314 9.97 -11.63 -8.54
CA LEU A 314 10.18 -12.42 -9.77
C LEU A 314 9.94 -13.91 -9.53
N ALA A 315 10.49 -14.46 -8.43
CA ALA A 315 10.31 -15.88 -8.07
C ALA A 315 8.84 -16.21 -7.75
N SER A 316 8.11 -15.32 -7.11
CA SER A 316 6.68 -15.51 -6.83
C SER A 316 5.85 -15.64 -8.10
N ARG A 317 6.27 -14.98 -9.20
CA ARG A 317 5.60 -15.04 -10.50
C ARG A 317 5.99 -16.27 -11.33
N GLY A 318 7.24 -16.69 -11.28
CA GLY A 318 7.70 -17.89 -11.97
C GLY A 318 7.00 -19.17 -11.50
N ARG A 319 6.72 -19.28 -10.20
CA ARG A 319 5.94 -20.40 -9.64
C ARG A 319 4.46 -20.39 -10.08
N ALA A 320 3.90 -19.21 -10.33
CA ALA A 320 2.51 -19.07 -10.80
C ALA A 320 2.37 -19.32 -12.32
N ALA A 321 3.47 -19.19 -13.08
CA ALA A 321 3.48 -19.38 -14.54
C ALA A 321 3.83 -20.84 -14.96
N ALA A 322 4.29 -21.68 -14.04
CA ALA A 322 4.51 -23.10 -14.35
C ALA A 322 3.13 -23.79 -14.48
N PRO A 323 2.82 -24.43 -15.63
CA PRO A 323 1.63 -25.26 -15.72
C PRO A 323 1.68 -26.38 -14.67
N PRO A 324 0.55 -26.88 -14.17
CA PRO A 324 0.54 -28.02 -13.29
C PRO A 324 1.30 -29.16 -13.97
N LEU A 325 2.28 -29.74 -13.29
CA LEU A 325 2.96 -30.91 -13.76
C LEU A 325 1.91 -31.97 -14.14
N ALA A 326 1.82 -32.30 -15.41
CA ALA A 326 1.01 -33.43 -15.87
C ALA A 326 1.46 -34.66 -15.09
N VAL A 327 0.64 -35.11 -14.14
CA VAL A 327 0.83 -36.38 -13.47
C VAL A 327 0.48 -37.42 -14.52
N GLY A 328 1.52 -38.05 -15.10
CA GLY A 328 1.40 -39.22 -15.95
C GLY A 328 1.09 -40.47 -15.15
#